data_7f434d179b63bbf0bbf83c8c5cca42cf
#
_entry.id   7f434d179b63bbf0bbf83c8c5cca42cf
#
_cell.length_a   1.000
_cell.length_b   1.000
_cell.length_c   1.000
_cell.angle_alpha   90.00
_cell.angle_beta   90.00
_cell.angle_gamma   90.00
#
_symmetry.space_group_name_H-M   'P 1'
#
loop_
_entity.id
_entity.type
_entity.pdbx_description
1 polymer ?
#
loop_
_entity_poly.entity_id
_entity_poly.type
_entity_poly.pdbx_seq_one_letter_code
_entity_poly.pdbx_strand_id
1 'polypeptide(L)'
;MSQFERLKIDDIARLAQVSRTTASMVLNGQAERYRIAAATVARVKAVAEAHHYVPSQSARALRSRKSRTLGLVIPELVNYAHASLAQALEVQSRAAGYQLLIATSNDDAEQEAQGIAQLVAREIDGLIVVPASADAQRYLGWQSRLPLVFADRRIEGCGIAFAVSDATDAVSALTAQALGQSRDALAGGQPPVVAYFGGQSALSPSRDRLAGFRR
;
A
#
# COMPACT_ATOMS: atom_id res chain seq x y z
N MET A 1 -15.10 -18.45 -29.66
CA MET A 1 -14.57 -17.82 -28.44
C MET A 1 -15.64 -16.85 -27.95
N SER A 2 -16.33 -17.18 -26.87
CA SER A 2 -17.37 -16.33 -26.28
C SER A 2 -16.70 -15.06 -25.72
N GLN A 3 -16.93 -13.90 -26.31
CA GLN A 3 -16.60 -12.62 -25.71
C GLN A 3 -17.55 -12.47 -24.51
N PHE A 4 -16.99 -12.44 -23.30
CA PHE A 4 -17.71 -12.01 -22.12
C PHE A 4 -18.05 -10.52 -22.29
N GLU A 5 -19.23 -10.23 -22.81
CA GLU A 5 -19.69 -8.86 -22.99
C GLU A 5 -20.04 -8.27 -21.63
N ARG A 6 -19.19 -7.36 -21.16
CA ARG A 6 -19.36 -6.70 -19.87
C ARG A 6 -20.46 -5.64 -20.01
N LEU A 7 -21.59 -5.85 -19.33
CA LEU A 7 -22.69 -4.89 -19.33
C LEU A 7 -22.18 -3.49 -18.94
N LYS A 8 -22.67 -2.51 -19.68
CA LYS A 8 -22.41 -1.08 -19.44
C LYS A 8 -23.58 -0.47 -18.64
N ILE A 9 -23.36 0.72 -18.10
CA ILE A 9 -24.40 1.45 -17.36
C ILE A 9 -25.62 1.74 -18.23
N ASP A 10 -25.43 1.88 -19.54
CA ASP A 10 -26.52 2.09 -20.51
C ASP A 10 -27.44 0.86 -20.62
N ASP A 11 -26.89 -0.34 -20.49
CA ASP A 11 -27.67 -1.58 -20.48
C ASP A 11 -28.51 -1.70 -19.22
N ILE A 12 -27.93 -1.36 -18.06
CA ILE A 12 -28.66 -1.32 -16.78
C ILE A 12 -29.76 -0.27 -16.82
N ALA A 13 -29.50 0.90 -17.38
CA ALA A 13 -30.50 1.95 -17.54
C ALA A 13 -31.67 1.50 -18.39
N ARG A 14 -31.39 0.85 -19.54
CA ARG A 14 -32.38 0.30 -20.45
C ARG A 14 -33.22 -0.79 -19.78
N LEU A 15 -32.58 -1.76 -19.12
CA LEU A 15 -33.26 -2.86 -18.43
C LEU A 15 -34.12 -2.37 -17.25
N ALA A 16 -33.65 -1.35 -16.52
CA ALA A 16 -34.39 -0.73 -15.43
C ALA A 16 -35.40 0.32 -15.89
N GLN A 17 -35.53 0.58 -17.22
CA GLN A 17 -36.42 1.59 -17.81
C GLN A 17 -36.24 2.98 -17.18
N VAL A 18 -34.99 3.43 -17.07
CA VAL A 18 -34.60 4.75 -16.56
C VAL A 18 -33.56 5.41 -17.46
N SER A 19 -33.33 6.72 -17.29
CA SER A 19 -32.24 7.37 -17.99
C SER A 19 -30.87 6.89 -17.44
N ARG A 20 -29.83 6.94 -18.28
CA ARG A 20 -28.43 6.68 -17.84
C ARG A 20 -28.05 7.51 -16.61
N THR A 21 -28.48 8.78 -16.58
CA THR A 21 -28.23 9.68 -15.44
C THR A 21 -28.89 9.17 -14.16
N THR A 22 -30.16 8.75 -14.23
CA THR A 22 -30.89 8.18 -13.10
C THR A 22 -30.22 6.89 -12.60
N ALA A 23 -29.87 5.96 -13.49
CA ALA A 23 -29.15 4.74 -13.14
C ALA A 23 -27.81 5.07 -12.44
N SER A 24 -27.06 6.03 -12.98
CA SER A 24 -25.79 6.49 -12.38
C SER A 24 -25.97 7.09 -10.98
N MET A 25 -26.97 7.93 -10.79
CA MET A 25 -27.26 8.54 -9.48
C MET A 25 -27.62 7.48 -8.43
N VAL A 26 -28.46 6.52 -8.79
CA VAL A 26 -28.87 5.42 -7.90
C VAL A 26 -27.66 4.54 -7.53
N LEU A 27 -26.89 4.09 -8.53
CA LEU A 27 -25.76 3.18 -8.33
C LEU A 27 -24.55 3.84 -7.61
N ASN A 28 -24.49 5.17 -7.59
CA ASN A 28 -23.50 5.93 -6.83
C ASN A 28 -24.01 6.44 -5.47
N GLY A 29 -25.19 5.97 -4.99
CA GLY A 29 -25.70 6.34 -3.67
C GLY A 29 -26.24 7.78 -3.56
N GLN A 30 -26.53 8.42 -4.68
CA GLN A 30 -26.97 9.82 -4.73
C GLN A 30 -28.50 9.98 -4.87
N ALA A 31 -29.25 8.88 -4.70
CA ALA A 31 -30.69 8.84 -4.92
C ALA A 31 -31.47 9.86 -4.05
N GLU A 32 -31.14 9.98 -2.78
CA GLU A 32 -31.74 10.94 -1.86
C GLU A 32 -31.50 12.39 -2.26
N ARG A 33 -30.25 12.71 -2.61
CA ARG A 33 -29.86 14.06 -3.05
C ARG A 33 -30.66 14.53 -4.26
N TYR A 34 -30.96 13.61 -5.16
CA TYR A 34 -31.72 13.91 -6.39
C TYR A 34 -33.20 13.52 -6.29
N ARG A 35 -33.69 13.21 -5.09
CA ARG A 35 -35.10 12.88 -4.81
C ARG A 35 -35.66 11.80 -5.73
N ILE A 36 -34.87 10.75 -6.02
CA ILE A 36 -35.30 9.64 -6.84
C ILE A 36 -36.24 8.75 -6.02
N ALA A 37 -37.42 8.45 -6.57
CA ALA A 37 -38.43 7.64 -5.91
C ALA A 37 -37.89 6.26 -5.48
N ALA A 38 -38.26 5.80 -4.27
CA ALA A 38 -37.80 4.54 -3.68
C ALA A 38 -38.04 3.33 -4.60
N ALA A 39 -39.20 3.28 -5.29
CA ALA A 39 -39.50 2.24 -6.27
C ALA A 39 -38.50 2.21 -7.46
N THR A 40 -38.04 3.38 -7.91
CA THR A 40 -37.03 3.49 -8.99
C THR A 40 -35.67 3.03 -8.48
N VAL A 41 -35.30 3.39 -7.25
CA VAL A 41 -34.06 2.94 -6.61
C VAL A 41 -34.03 1.42 -6.49
N ALA A 42 -35.13 0.82 -5.97
CA ALA A 42 -35.24 -0.62 -5.83
C ALA A 42 -35.12 -1.35 -7.20
N ARG A 43 -35.81 -0.85 -8.23
CA ARG A 43 -35.75 -1.44 -9.56
C ARG A 43 -34.34 -1.40 -10.17
N VAL A 44 -33.64 -0.27 -10.10
CA VAL A 44 -32.26 -0.14 -10.62
C VAL A 44 -31.30 -1.06 -9.88
N LYS A 45 -31.40 -1.14 -8.54
CA LYS A 45 -30.56 -2.02 -7.73
C LYS A 45 -30.84 -3.50 -8.05
N ALA A 46 -32.10 -3.91 -8.15
CA ALA A 46 -32.47 -5.28 -8.50
C ALA A 46 -31.94 -5.71 -9.89
N VAL A 47 -32.02 -4.83 -10.88
CA VAL A 47 -31.46 -5.10 -12.21
C VAL A 47 -29.94 -5.23 -12.16
N ALA A 48 -29.26 -4.33 -11.44
CA ALA A 48 -27.80 -4.38 -11.31
C ALA A 48 -27.35 -5.67 -10.59
N GLU A 49 -28.05 -6.09 -9.55
CA GLU A 49 -27.79 -7.31 -8.78
C GLU A 49 -28.01 -8.57 -9.63
N ALA A 50 -29.15 -8.67 -10.32
CA ALA A 50 -29.50 -9.80 -11.17
C ALA A 50 -28.48 -10.03 -12.30
N HIS A 51 -27.82 -8.97 -12.75
CA HIS A 51 -26.80 -9.01 -13.80
C HIS A 51 -25.37 -8.90 -13.28
N HIS A 52 -25.14 -8.98 -11.97
CA HIS A 52 -23.83 -8.82 -11.34
C HIS A 52 -23.08 -7.56 -11.83
N TYR A 53 -23.82 -6.49 -12.07
CA TYR A 53 -23.25 -5.27 -12.60
C TYR A 53 -22.49 -4.50 -11.52
N VAL A 54 -21.21 -4.27 -11.79
CA VAL A 54 -20.37 -3.43 -10.94
C VAL A 54 -20.03 -2.15 -11.70
N PRO A 55 -20.35 -0.96 -11.15
CA PRO A 55 -20.01 0.31 -11.78
C PRO A 55 -18.50 0.44 -12.03
N SER A 56 -18.11 0.86 -13.24
CA SER A 56 -16.71 1.04 -13.62
C SER A 56 -16.02 2.09 -12.71
N GLN A 57 -14.92 1.69 -12.09
CA GLN A 57 -14.10 2.61 -11.31
C GLN A 57 -13.47 3.70 -12.18
N SER A 58 -13.01 3.35 -13.39
CA SER A 58 -12.44 4.30 -14.35
C SER A 58 -13.44 5.40 -14.73
N ALA A 59 -14.72 5.05 -14.93
CA ALA A 59 -15.76 6.05 -15.19
C ALA A 59 -16.05 6.96 -13.98
N ARG A 60 -15.85 6.47 -12.77
CA ARG A 60 -15.93 7.27 -11.53
C ARG A 60 -14.69 8.17 -11.36
N ALA A 61 -13.50 7.63 -11.62
CA ALA A 61 -12.23 8.35 -11.54
C ALA A 61 -12.19 9.56 -12.48
N LEU A 62 -12.64 9.40 -13.72
CA LEU A 62 -12.77 10.50 -14.69
C LEU A 62 -13.60 11.68 -14.17
N ARG A 63 -14.66 11.41 -13.38
CA ARG A 63 -15.53 12.45 -12.85
C ARG A 63 -15.01 13.06 -11.54
N SER A 64 -14.40 12.25 -10.68
CA SER A 64 -13.92 12.67 -9.36
C SER A 64 -12.46 13.10 -9.35
N ARG A 65 -11.71 12.82 -10.41
CA ARG A 65 -10.24 12.92 -10.49
C ARG A 65 -9.52 12.14 -9.38
N LYS A 66 -10.17 11.10 -8.86
CA LYS A 66 -9.61 10.19 -7.84
C LYS A 66 -9.92 8.75 -8.23
N SER A 67 -8.91 7.93 -8.29
CA SER A 67 -9.04 6.48 -8.57
C SER A 67 -9.49 5.69 -7.34
N ARG A 68 -9.33 6.26 -6.14
CA ARG A 68 -9.44 5.57 -4.85
C ARG A 68 -8.58 4.32 -4.79
N THR A 69 -7.38 4.43 -5.31
CA THR A 69 -6.40 3.35 -5.35
C THR A 69 -5.08 3.86 -4.80
N LEU A 70 -4.47 3.11 -3.89
CA LEU A 70 -3.13 3.34 -3.38
C LEU A 70 -2.19 2.27 -3.96
N GLY A 71 -0.95 2.66 -4.22
CA GLY A 71 0.12 1.74 -4.58
C GLY A 71 0.98 1.41 -3.38
N LEU A 72 1.41 0.16 -3.28
CA LEU A 72 2.41 -0.30 -2.32
C LEU A 72 3.50 -1.03 -3.08
N VAL A 73 4.76 -0.63 -2.90
CA VAL A 73 5.92 -1.35 -3.40
C VAL A 73 6.71 -1.86 -2.21
N ILE A 74 6.93 -3.18 -2.17
CA ILE A 74 7.67 -3.88 -1.12
C ILE A 74 8.70 -4.81 -1.74
N PRO A 75 9.76 -5.21 -1.01
CA PRO A 75 10.73 -6.16 -1.55
C PRO A 75 10.07 -7.49 -1.94
N GLU A 76 9.35 -8.12 -1.05
CA GLU A 76 8.79 -9.45 -1.26
C GLU A 76 7.60 -9.73 -0.32
N LEU A 77 6.73 -10.65 -0.70
CA LEU A 77 5.57 -11.07 0.11
C LEU A 77 5.86 -12.29 0.99
N VAL A 78 6.96 -13.00 0.76
CA VAL A 78 7.33 -14.16 1.59
C VAL A 78 7.93 -13.75 2.92
N ASN A 79 8.43 -12.53 3.04
CA ASN A 79 8.90 -11.97 4.30
C ASN A 79 7.70 -11.60 5.19
N TYR A 80 7.64 -12.18 6.38
CA TYR A 80 6.53 -11.98 7.31
C TYR A 80 6.28 -10.49 7.66
N ALA A 81 7.35 -9.69 7.83
CA ALA A 81 7.20 -8.28 8.14
C ALA A 81 6.56 -7.49 6.99
N HIS A 82 7.01 -7.74 5.75
CA HIS A 82 6.43 -7.10 4.57
C HIS A 82 4.99 -7.56 4.30
N ALA A 83 4.72 -8.86 4.47
CA ALA A 83 3.35 -9.39 4.34
C ALA A 83 2.41 -8.81 5.39
N SER A 84 2.86 -8.69 6.64
CA SER A 84 2.08 -8.08 7.73
C SER A 84 1.82 -6.60 7.49
N LEU A 85 2.82 -5.85 7.00
CA LEU A 85 2.67 -4.46 6.58
C LEU A 85 1.62 -4.32 5.47
N ALA A 86 1.73 -5.14 4.42
CA ALA A 86 0.80 -5.13 3.29
C ALA A 86 -0.63 -5.44 3.74
N GLN A 87 -0.82 -6.43 4.62
CA GLN A 87 -2.12 -6.78 5.17
C GLN A 87 -2.71 -5.63 6.01
N ALA A 88 -1.92 -5.02 6.89
CA ALA A 88 -2.37 -3.92 7.71
C ALA A 88 -2.78 -2.71 6.86
N LEU A 89 -1.98 -2.37 5.84
CA LEU A 89 -2.28 -1.30 4.90
C LEU A 89 -3.53 -1.60 4.07
N GLU A 90 -3.73 -2.86 3.63
CA GLU A 90 -4.94 -3.26 2.89
C GLU A 90 -6.20 -3.03 3.73
N VAL A 91 -6.20 -3.51 4.99
CA VAL A 91 -7.33 -3.36 5.91
C VAL A 91 -7.67 -1.88 6.14
N GLN A 92 -6.67 -1.05 6.41
CA GLN A 92 -6.87 0.38 6.64
C GLN A 92 -7.31 1.12 5.35
N SER A 93 -6.70 0.80 4.22
CA SER A 93 -7.07 1.38 2.92
C SER A 93 -8.52 1.06 2.57
N ARG A 94 -8.93 -0.18 2.73
CA ARG A 94 -10.30 -0.64 2.49
C ARG A 94 -11.31 0.03 3.42
N ALA A 95 -10.98 0.19 4.70
CA ALA A 95 -11.82 0.92 5.66
C ALA A 95 -12.00 2.40 5.27
N ALA A 96 -10.96 3.00 4.66
CA ALA A 96 -11.01 4.37 4.12
C ALA A 96 -11.63 4.45 2.71
N GLY A 97 -12.09 3.34 2.13
CA GLY A 97 -12.70 3.28 0.80
C GLY A 97 -11.69 3.32 -0.35
N TYR A 98 -10.45 2.92 -0.09
CA TYR A 98 -9.38 2.75 -1.09
C TYR A 98 -9.10 1.28 -1.36
N GLN A 99 -8.65 0.99 -2.58
CA GLN A 99 -8.07 -0.29 -2.95
C GLN A 99 -6.55 -0.20 -2.86
N LEU A 100 -5.87 -1.24 -2.39
CA LEU A 100 -4.42 -1.33 -2.39
C LEU A 100 -3.96 -2.21 -3.57
N LEU A 101 -3.04 -1.69 -4.39
CA LEU A 101 -2.32 -2.43 -5.41
C LEU A 101 -0.89 -2.65 -4.93
N ILE A 102 -0.40 -3.88 -5.05
CA ILE A 102 0.93 -4.26 -4.56
C ILE A 102 1.82 -4.64 -5.75
N ALA A 103 3.05 -4.14 -5.75
CA ALA A 103 4.14 -4.58 -6.60
C ALA A 103 5.32 -5.03 -5.73
N THR A 104 6.11 -5.98 -6.22
CA THR A 104 7.32 -6.44 -5.53
C THR A 104 8.57 -6.03 -6.30
N SER A 105 9.63 -5.66 -5.58
CA SER A 105 10.90 -5.21 -6.15
C SER A 105 12.04 -6.22 -6.03
N ASN A 106 11.91 -7.24 -5.19
CA ASN A 106 12.97 -8.19 -4.84
C ASN A 106 14.27 -7.50 -4.37
N ASP A 107 14.16 -6.35 -3.70
CA ASP A 107 15.28 -5.47 -3.33
C ASP A 107 16.14 -5.00 -4.53
N ASP A 108 15.57 -5.02 -5.73
CA ASP A 108 16.18 -4.54 -6.96
C ASP A 108 15.60 -3.16 -7.33
N ALA A 109 16.49 -2.16 -7.48
CA ALA A 109 16.09 -0.78 -7.71
C ALA A 109 15.47 -0.55 -9.11
N GLU A 110 15.78 -1.38 -10.10
CA GLU A 110 15.21 -1.26 -11.44
C GLU A 110 13.81 -1.92 -11.49
N GLN A 111 13.63 -3.07 -10.82
CA GLN A 111 12.32 -3.69 -10.67
C GLN A 111 11.39 -2.78 -9.85
N GLU A 112 11.92 -2.12 -8.81
CA GLU A 112 11.18 -1.12 -8.05
C GLU A 112 10.69 0.02 -8.94
N ALA A 113 11.58 0.62 -9.75
CA ALA A 113 11.23 1.70 -10.65
C ALA A 113 10.15 1.29 -11.67
N GLN A 114 10.24 0.07 -12.21
CA GLN A 114 9.24 -0.49 -13.10
C GLN A 114 7.89 -0.69 -12.39
N GLY A 115 7.91 -1.23 -11.16
CA GLY A 115 6.72 -1.41 -10.33
C GLY A 115 6.03 -0.09 -10.03
N ILE A 116 6.78 0.95 -9.65
CA ILE A 116 6.26 2.31 -9.44
C ILE A 116 5.62 2.84 -10.73
N ALA A 117 6.32 2.76 -11.85
CA ALA A 117 5.80 3.25 -13.13
C ALA A 117 4.50 2.56 -13.54
N GLN A 118 4.39 1.23 -13.33
CA GLN A 118 3.16 0.47 -13.60
C GLN A 118 1.99 0.88 -12.69
N LEU A 119 2.26 1.14 -11.42
CA LEU A 119 1.25 1.62 -10.47
C LEU A 119 0.78 3.02 -10.83
N VAL A 120 1.71 3.93 -11.14
CA VAL A 120 1.40 5.31 -11.56
C VAL A 120 0.60 5.33 -12.86
N ALA A 121 0.91 4.46 -13.83
CA ALA A 121 0.13 4.31 -15.07
C ALA A 121 -1.32 3.84 -14.82
N ARG A 122 -1.64 3.31 -13.64
CA ARG A 122 -3.01 2.98 -13.19
C ARG A 122 -3.68 4.14 -12.45
N GLU A 123 -3.09 5.33 -12.50
CA GLU A 123 -3.63 6.56 -11.89
C GLU A 123 -3.89 6.43 -10.38
N ILE A 124 -2.95 5.83 -9.64
CA ILE A 124 -3.04 5.72 -8.17
C ILE A 124 -3.06 7.11 -7.51
N ASP A 125 -3.80 7.25 -6.40
CA ASP A 125 -3.93 8.52 -5.66
C ASP A 125 -2.78 8.76 -4.67
N GLY A 126 -1.98 7.75 -4.38
CA GLY A 126 -0.82 7.82 -3.49
C GLY A 126 0.02 6.55 -3.55
N LEU A 127 1.27 6.67 -3.13
CA LEU A 127 2.27 5.61 -3.21
C LEU A 127 2.98 5.41 -1.87
N ILE A 128 3.05 4.17 -1.43
CA ILE A 128 3.83 3.74 -0.28
C ILE A 128 4.95 2.84 -0.79
N VAL A 129 6.20 3.10 -0.39
CA VAL A 129 7.36 2.35 -0.85
C VAL A 129 8.20 1.89 0.32
N VAL A 130 8.62 0.64 0.31
CA VAL A 130 9.75 0.14 1.10
C VAL A 130 10.99 0.23 0.21
N PRO A 131 11.84 1.30 0.31
CA PRO A 131 12.85 1.60 -0.69
C PRO A 131 13.88 0.48 -0.88
N ALA A 132 14.10 0.07 -2.12
CA ALA A 132 15.17 -0.87 -2.50
C ALA A 132 16.53 -0.16 -2.64
N SER A 133 16.54 1.17 -2.74
CA SER A 133 17.74 1.99 -2.90
C SER A 133 17.82 3.09 -1.86
N ALA A 134 19.04 3.47 -1.47
CA ALA A 134 19.31 4.66 -0.65
C ALA A 134 19.43 5.95 -1.47
N ASP A 135 19.35 5.88 -2.79
CA ASP A 135 19.44 7.05 -3.68
C ASP A 135 18.08 7.76 -3.77
N ALA A 136 17.99 8.93 -3.12
CA ALA A 136 16.81 9.77 -3.08
C ALA A 136 16.34 10.25 -4.47
N GLN A 137 17.26 10.43 -5.43
CA GLN A 137 16.93 10.94 -6.76
C GLN A 137 15.92 10.05 -7.50
N ARG A 138 15.93 8.75 -7.21
CA ARG A 138 14.98 7.78 -7.78
C ARG A 138 13.52 8.07 -7.42
N TYR A 139 13.26 8.78 -6.33
CA TYR A 139 11.92 9.01 -5.77
C TYR A 139 11.41 10.44 -5.92
N LEU A 140 12.31 11.43 -5.99
CA LEU A 140 11.93 12.85 -6.03
C LEU A 140 11.05 13.21 -7.23
N GLY A 141 11.30 12.59 -8.39
CA GLY A 141 10.46 12.77 -9.59
C GLY A 141 9.04 12.28 -9.40
N TRP A 142 8.82 11.26 -8.59
CA TRP A 142 7.50 10.75 -8.28
C TRP A 142 6.80 11.58 -7.20
N GLN A 143 7.53 12.01 -6.16
CA GLN A 143 7.00 12.88 -5.10
C GLN A 143 6.36 14.16 -5.65
N SER A 144 6.88 14.71 -6.74
CA SER A 144 6.32 15.88 -7.39
C SER A 144 4.98 15.63 -8.11
N ARG A 145 4.61 14.37 -8.34
CA ARG A 145 3.41 13.96 -9.11
C ARG A 145 2.29 13.43 -8.26
N LEU A 146 2.62 12.75 -7.14
CA LEU A 146 1.63 12.15 -6.25
C LEU A 146 2.18 12.09 -4.81
N PRO A 147 1.32 12.03 -3.79
CA PRO A 147 1.74 11.78 -2.43
C PRO A 147 2.55 10.49 -2.32
N LEU A 148 3.75 10.58 -1.75
CA LEU A 148 4.67 9.45 -1.57
C LEU A 148 5.15 9.39 -0.13
N VAL A 149 5.15 8.17 0.45
CA VAL A 149 5.60 7.89 1.81
C VAL A 149 6.49 6.65 1.79
N PHE A 150 7.59 6.70 2.53
CA PHE A 150 8.40 5.52 2.80
C PHE A 150 7.88 4.74 4.01
N ALA A 151 7.95 3.41 3.95
CA ALA A 151 7.63 2.52 5.06
C ALA A 151 8.81 1.59 5.34
N ASP A 152 8.99 1.18 6.60
CA ASP A 152 10.06 0.28 7.06
C ASP A 152 11.49 0.81 6.86
N ARG A 153 11.77 1.46 5.74
CA ARG A 153 13.06 2.04 5.39
C ARG A 153 12.91 3.53 5.14
N ARG A 154 13.94 4.32 5.45
CA ARG A 154 13.98 5.75 5.18
C ARG A 154 15.23 6.15 4.39
N ILE A 155 15.12 7.26 3.68
CA ILE A 155 16.24 7.95 3.04
C ILE A 155 16.31 9.33 3.68
N GLU A 156 17.40 9.61 4.37
CA GLU A 156 17.56 10.86 5.11
C GLU A 156 17.79 12.05 4.18
N GLY A 157 17.30 13.22 4.58
CA GLY A 157 17.53 14.48 3.85
C GLY A 157 16.76 14.65 2.55
N CYS A 158 15.88 13.72 2.16
CA CYS A 158 15.13 13.81 0.88
C CYS A 158 13.77 14.51 1.01
N GLY A 159 13.30 14.84 2.22
CA GLY A 159 12.01 15.49 2.44
C GLY A 159 10.77 14.60 2.20
N ILE A 160 10.95 13.31 1.94
CA ILE A 160 9.85 12.34 1.83
C ILE A 160 9.50 11.87 3.24
N ALA A 161 8.20 11.91 3.58
CA ALA A 161 7.70 11.40 4.85
C ALA A 161 7.94 9.89 4.98
N PHE A 162 8.18 9.40 6.19
CA PHE A 162 8.40 7.98 6.42
C PHE A 162 7.79 7.49 7.74
N ALA A 163 7.52 6.18 7.79
CA ALA A 163 7.13 5.45 8.98
C ALA A 163 8.08 4.25 9.14
N VAL A 164 8.88 4.24 10.20
CA VAL A 164 9.87 3.19 10.49
C VAL A 164 9.78 2.78 11.96
N SER A 165 10.23 1.55 12.26
CA SER A 165 10.40 1.09 13.64
C SER A 165 11.66 1.69 14.25
N ASP A 166 11.63 1.98 15.55
CA ASP A 166 12.85 2.32 16.31
C ASP A 166 13.68 1.06 16.58
N ALA A 167 14.58 0.77 15.64
CA ALA A 167 15.44 -0.40 15.74
C ALA A 167 16.68 -0.17 16.64
N THR A 168 17.08 1.08 16.84
CA THR A 168 18.30 1.41 17.59
C THR A 168 18.16 1.07 19.07
N ASP A 169 17.12 1.58 19.71
CA ASP A 169 16.89 1.35 21.14
C ASP A 169 16.50 -0.10 21.43
N ALA A 170 15.69 -0.71 20.56
CA ALA A 170 15.30 -2.12 20.69
C ALA A 170 16.51 -3.07 20.61
N VAL A 171 17.42 -2.86 19.65
CA VAL A 171 18.63 -3.69 19.51
C VAL A 171 19.62 -3.41 20.63
N SER A 172 19.77 -2.17 21.10
CA SER A 172 20.59 -1.86 22.26
C SER A 172 20.13 -2.60 23.52
N ALA A 173 18.83 -2.59 23.81
CA ALA A 173 18.26 -3.32 24.94
C ALA A 173 18.46 -4.84 24.81
N LEU A 174 18.25 -5.40 23.62
CA LEU A 174 18.46 -6.82 23.34
C LEU A 174 19.93 -7.23 23.51
N THR A 175 20.86 -6.40 23.04
CA THR A 175 22.31 -6.63 23.20
C THR A 175 22.72 -6.62 24.66
N ALA A 176 22.25 -5.66 25.44
CA ALA A 176 22.50 -5.60 26.87
C ALA A 176 21.97 -6.85 27.60
N GLN A 177 20.77 -7.31 27.26
CA GLN A 177 20.20 -8.54 27.82
C GLN A 177 21.03 -9.77 27.44
N ALA A 178 21.45 -9.91 26.19
CA ALA A 178 22.29 -11.02 25.73
C ALA A 178 23.65 -11.04 26.45
N LEU A 179 24.26 -9.89 26.65
CA LEU A 179 25.53 -9.76 27.43
C LEU A 179 25.33 -10.14 28.90
N GLY A 180 24.23 -9.74 29.52
CA GLY A 180 23.89 -10.14 30.91
C GLY A 180 23.75 -11.64 31.04
N GLN A 181 22.92 -12.28 30.23
CA GLN A 181 22.74 -13.71 30.23
C GLN A 181 24.02 -14.51 29.94
N SER A 182 24.87 -14.00 29.03
CA SER A 182 26.16 -14.63 28.73
C SER A 182 27.15 -14.55 29.91
N ARG A 183 27.17 -13.45 30.67
CA ARG A 183 27.97 -13.31 31.87
C ARG A 183 27.59 -14.30 32.96
N ASP A 184 26.30 -14.50 33.15
CA ASP A 184 25.77 -15.43 34.15
C ASP A 184 26.05 -16.89 33.81
N ALA A 185 26.14 -17.22 32.51
CA ALA A 185 26.35 -18.58 32.01
C ALA A 185 27.84 -19.00 31.94
N LEU A 186 28.77 -18.05 31.91
CA LEU A 186 30.20 -18.31 31.76
C LEU A 186 30.86 -18.57 33.12
N ALA A 187 31.12 -19.84 33.42
CA ALA A 187 31.96 -20.24 34.56
C ALA A 187 33.43 -19.83 34.30
N GLY A 188 34.05 -19.03 35.19
CA GLY A 188 35.47 -18.76 35.12
C GLY A 188 35.86 -17.33 34.72
N GLY A 189 34.93 -16.37 34.67
CA GLY A 189 35.25 -14.95 34.53
C GLY A 189 35.75 -14.51 33.16
N GLN A 190 35.58 -15.33 32.13
CA GLN A 190 35.85 -14.89 30.74
C GLN A 190 34.84 -13.86 30.28
N PRO A 191 35.26 -12.80 29.54
CA PRO A 191 34.33 -11.82 29.00
C PRO A 191 33.43 -12.48 27.95
N PRO A 192 32.12 -12.19 27.97
CA PRO A 192 31.22 -12.69 26.95
C PRO A 192 31.55 -12.06 25.57
N VAL A 193 31.43 -12.88 24.52
CA VAL A 193 31.56 -12.43 23.14
C VAL A 193 30.22 -12.49 22.49
N VAL A 194 29.71 -11.36 22.00
CA VAL A 194 28.48 -11.25 21.23
C VAL A 194 28.81 -10.76 19.83
N ALA A 195 28.34 -11.49 18.81
CA ALA A 195 28.55 -11.13 17.42
C ALA A 195 27.24 -10.64 16.78
N TYR A 196 27.34 -9.60 15.95
CA TYR A 196 26.24 -9.06 15.17
C TYR A 196 26.34 -9.51 13.72
N PHE A 197 25.29 -10.16 13.23
CA PHE A 197 25.14 -10.49 11.81
C PHE A 197 24.12 -9.53 11.20
N GLY A 198 24.59 -8.57 10.40
CA GLY A 198 23.76 -7.54 9.78
C GLY A 198 23.39 -7.84 8.33
N GLY A 199 22.36 -7.15 7.84
CA GLY A 199 21.98 -7.12 6.42
C GLY A 199 22.76 -6.06 5.63
N GLN A 200 22.16 -5.60 4.52
CA GLN A 200 22.74 -4.58 3.63
C GLN A 200 22.99 -3.26 4.38
N SER A 201 24.24 -2.84 4.49
CA SER A 201 24.63 -1.63 5.23
C SER A 201 24.12 -0.32 4.63
N ALA A 202 23.79 -0.30 3.36
CA ALA A 202 23.19 0.87 2.70
C ALA A 202 21.74 1.16 3.17
N LEU A 203 21.03 0.17 3.70
CA LEU A 203 19.64 0.32 4.13
C LEU A 203 19.54 0.82 5.58
N SER A 204 18.59 1.72 5.83
CA SER A 204 18.41 2.34 7.15
C SER A 204 18.17 1.33 8.29
N PRO A 205 17.37 0.26 8.15
CA PRO A 205 17.17 -0.70 9.25
C PRO A 205 18.47 -1.40 9.66
N SER A 206 19.36 -1.71 8.70
CA SER A 206 20.65 -2.33 9.00
C SER A 206 21.59 -1.39 9.74
N ARG A 207 21.63 -0.11 9.36
CA ARG A 207 22.42 0.91 10.05
C ARG A 207 21.91 1.14 11.48
N ASP A 208 20.59 1.27 11.65
CA ASP A 208 19.97 1.52 12.95
C ASP A 208 20.22 0.35 13.93
N ARG A 209 20.07 -0.88 13.45
CA ARG A 209 20.36 -2.10 14.24
C ARG A 209 21.84 -2.19 14.62
N LEU A 210 22.74 -1.91 13.69
CA LEU A 210 24.18 -1.88 13.97
C LEU A 210 24.54 -0.78 14.99
N ALA A 211 23.92 0.40 14.87
CA ALA A 211 24.10 1.47 15.84
C ALA A 211 23.60 1.06 17.23
N GLY A 212 22.46 0.40 17.34
CA GLY A 212 21.95 -0.14 18.59
C GLY A 212 22.86 -1.21 19.21
N PHE A 213 23.43 -2.10 18.38
CA PHE A 213 24.37 -3.13 18.84
C PHE A 213 25.66 -2.53 19.41
N ARG A 214 26.12 -1.39 18.89
CA ARG A 214 27.35 -0.71 19.30
C ARG A 214 27.21 0.18 20.55
N ARG A 215 26.00 0.44 21.01
CA ARG A 215 25.70 1.16 22.24
C ARG A 215 25.90 0.27 23.48
#